data_be045de8a5b8e4392f6f8c87187556c8
#
_entry.id   be045de8a5b8e4392f6f8c87187556c8
#
_cell.length_a   1.000
_cell.length_b   1.000
_cell.length_c   1.000
_cell.angle_alpha   90.00
_cell.angle_beta   90.00
_cell.angle_gamma   90.00
#
_symmetry.space_group_name_H-M   'P 1'
#
loop_
_entity.id
_entity.type
_entity.pdbx_description
1 polymer ?
#
loop_
_entity_poly.entity_id
_entity_poly.type
_entity_poly.pdbx_seq_one_letter_code
_entity_poly.pdbx_strand_id
1 'polypeptide(L)'
;MFILYLVFMLGIGIWFFVRSKNAGEKDYFLGGREMGAWVSGLSAGASDMSAWVLMGMPASIYAYGMGKAWIPVGLFIGYSLSWIFIAPRLRSFSIVCGDSITIPQYLTNRFKASSRALQIISAVIFLVAYTVYSASSIKACGTLFETVLGIPAQIAMYAAAVIIVGYTFLGGFNAVCWTDFFQGLLMLGSLFAAPIVALCMMQKSGTTAGTLPAGYWNMMTSWQDILSGLGWGLGYAGMPHIIIRFMSVKSDKELKKAAKVGIGWTFFILMFAVLVSVVAHLFLGDGQESSTIFIAIVRRIFTGPWLGLISGLLLSAILAGAMSTADSQLLAASSAFASDVYKPVIRKGQSTDKEMLWVGRIVVLVIAAAALLIASNPGSGTIMSLVENAWGIFGASFGPVIVLSLFWRGFTFSGAAAGIVAGAAVDVLWLVLFKSTGVYEIVPGFAAGLLAAVIASKCSSAESRETAAALFDQCIAYKD
;
A
#
# COMPACT_ATOMS: atom_id res chain seq x y z
N MET A 1 -12.74 -23.16 -4.16
CA MET A 1 -12.56 -21.84 -4.73
C MET A 1 -11.20 -21.25 -4.45
N PHE A 2 -10.69 -21.27 -3.22
CA PHE A 2 -9.34 -20.76 -2.91
C PHE A 2 -8.24 -21.36 -3.81
N ILE A 3 -8.22 -22.67 -4.00
CA ILE A 3 -7.24 -23.34 -4.88
C ILE A 3 -7.37 -22.84 -6.32
N LEU A 4 -8.59 -22.71 -6.84
CA LEU A 4 -8.83 -22.23 -8.20
C LEU A 4 -8.33 -20.78 -8.38
N TYR A 5 -8.60 -19.92 -7.39
CA TYR A 5 -8.08 -18.56 -7.35
C TYR A 5 -6.55 -18.55 -7.37
N LEU A 6 -5.89 -19.35 -6.50
CA LEU A 6 -4.43 -19.43 -6.45
C LEU A 6 -3.81 -19.97 -7.73
N VAL A 7 -4.42 -20.99 -8.36
CA VAL A 7 -3.98 -21.52 -9.66
C VAL A 7 -4.09 -20.45 -10.76
N PHE A 8 -5.17 -19.67 -10.76
CA PHE A 8 -5.33 -18.57 -11.70
C PHE A 8 -4.24 -17.50 -11.52
N MET A 9 -3.93 -17.08 -10.29
CA MET A 9 -2.89 -16.10 -9.99
C MET A 9 -1.49 -16.62 -10.37
N LEU A 10 -1.18 -17.87 -10.03
CA LEU A 10 0.06 -18.53 -10.45
C LEU A 10 0.17 -18.62 -11.98
N GLY A 11 -0.93 -18.87 -12.67
CA GLY A 11 -0.98 -18.89 -14.14
C GLY A 11 -0.55 -17.57 -14.75
N ILE A 12 -1.03 -16.44 -14.21
CA ILE A 12 -0.60 -15.09 -14.62
C ILE A 12 0.90 -14.91 -14.36
N GLY A 13 1.37 -15.26 -13.15
CA GLY A 13 2.79 -15.17 -12.78
C GLY A 13 3.70 -15.97 -13.75
N ILE A 14 3.33 -17.20 -14.05
CA ILE A 14 4.08 -18.08 -14.99
C ILE A 14 4.04 -17.51 -16.40
N TRP A 15 2.89 -16.98 -16.86
CA TRP A 15 2.77 -16.36 -18.19
C TRP A 15 3.76 -15.21 -18.36
N PHE A 16 3.84 -14.30 -17.39
CA PHE A 16 4.79 -13.20 -17.44
C PHE A 16 6.23 -13.68 -17.29
N PHE A 17 6.50 -14.66 -16.42
CA PHE A 17 7.83 -15.25 -16.26
C PHE A 17 8.38 -15.80 -17.59
N VAL A 18 7.56 -16.54 -18.32
CA VAL A 18 7.96 -17.12 -19.62
C VAL A 18 8.23 -16.02 -20.67
N ARG A 19 7.43 -14.94 -20.65
CA ARG A 19 7.61 -13.81 -21.58
C ARG A 19 8.78 -12.89 -21.22
N SER A 20 9.15 -12.81 -19.94
CA SER A 20 10.16 -11.88 -19.42
C SER A 20 11.56 -12.48 -19.37
N LYS A 21 11.84 -13.58 -20.08
CA LYS A 21 13.14 -14.29 -20.03
C LYS A 21 14.35 -13.39 -20.34
N ASN A 22 14.16 -12.33 -21.12
CA ASN A 22 15.20 -11.38 -21.52
C ASN A 22 14.93 -9.96 -20.97
N ALA A 23 14.07 -9.84 -19.97
CA ALA A 23 13.73 -8.54 -19.38
C ALA A 23 14.94 -7.96 -18.63
N GLY A 24 15.24 -6.69 -18.89
CA GLY A 24 16.23 -5.93 -18.13
C GLY A 24 15.71 -5.49 -16.75
N GLU A 25 16.58 -4.84 -15.99
CA GLU A 25 16.26 -4.30 -14.67
C GLU A 25 15.01 -3.38 -14.69
N LYS A 26 14.92 -2.48 -15.67
CA LYS A 26 13.80 -1.55 -15.86
C LYS A 26 12.47 -2.25 -16.13
N ASP A 27 12.49 -3.31 -16.92
CA ASP A 27 11.29 -4.09 -17.23
C ASP A 27 10.81 -4.86 -16.01
N TYR A 28 11.74 -5.41 -15.23
CA TYR A 28 11.43 -6.22 -14.07
C TYR A 28 10.89 -5.38 -12.90
N PHE A 29 11.47 -4.20 -12.62
CA PHE A 29 11.10 -3.37 -11.46
C PHE A 29 10.11 -2.24 -11.77
N LEU A 30 9.92 -1.84 -13.02
CA LEU A 30 9.03 -0.73 -13.42
C LEU A 30 8.12 -1.08 -14.61
N GLY A 31 8.20 -2.28 -15.17
CA GLY A 31 7.40 -2.67 -16.33
C GLY A 31 7.68 -1.90 -17.60
N GLY A 32 8.92 -1.41 -17.78
CA GLY A 32 9.33 -0.67 -18.98
C GLY A 32 8.64 0.68 -19.21
N ARG A 33 7.82 1.16 -18.29
CA ARG A 33 6.90 2.33 -18.41
C ARG A 33 5.83 2.14 -19.50
N GLU A 34 5.33 0.92 -19.64
CA GLU A 34 4.33 0.60 -20.69
C GLU A 34 2.93 0.30 -20.11
N MET A 35 2.71 0.58 -18.83
CA MET A 35 1.43 0.30 -18.18
C MET A 35 0.28 1.11 -18.78
N GLY A 36 -0.80 0.39 -19.13
CA GLY A 36 -2.05 1.00 -19.56
C GLY A 36 -2.88 1.52 -18.38
N ALA A 37 -3.84 2.38 -18.69
CA ALA A 37 -4.64 3.11 -17.70
C ALA A 37 -5.41 2.21 -16.71
N TRP A 38 -6.09 1.19 -17.20
CA TRP A 38 -6.92 0.31 -16.36
C TRP A 38 -6.08 -0.51 -15.38
N VAL A 39 -5.02 -1.12 -15.88
CA VAL A 39 -4.13 -1.94 -15.05
C VAL A 39 -3.42 -1.07 -14.01
N SER A 40 -2.87 0.08 -14.42
CA SER A 40 -2.17 0.97 -13.49
C SER A 40 -3.11 1.57 -12.44
N GLY A 41 -4.32 2.02 -12.83
CA GLY A 41 -5.28 2.60 -11.91
C GLY A 41 -5.79 1.61 -10.86
N LEU A 42 -6.17 0.39 -11.28
CA LEU A 42 -6.60 -0.65 -10.36
C LEU A 42 -5.45 -1.20 -9.53
N SER A 43 -4.28 -1.45 -10.14
CA SER A 43 -3.11 -1.96 -9.43
C SER A 43 -2.66 -1.01 -8.32
N ALA A 44 -2.64 0.32 -8.58
CA ALA A 44 -2.31 1.29 -7.54
C ALA A 44 -3.26 1.22 -6.34
N GLY A 45 -4.58 1.06 -6.59
CA GLY A 45 -5.57 0.90 -5.54
C GLY A 45 -5.49 -0.48 -4.86
N ALA A 46 -5.41 -1.56 -5.63
CA ALA A 46 -5.39 -2.92 -5.08
C ALA A 46 -4.11 -3.22 -4.29
N SER A 47 -2.96 -2.66 -4.68
CA SER A 47 -1.71 -2.80 -3.92
C SER A 47 -1.72 -2.03 -2.60
N ASP A 48 -2.54 -1.00 -2.49
CA ASP A 48 -2.74 -0.20 -1.29
C ASP A 48 -3.77 -0.85 -0.35
N MET A 49 -4.95 -1.19 -0.89
CA MET A 49 -6.09 -1.71 -0.16
C MET A 49 -5.91 -3.21 0.13
N SER A 50 -5.03 -3.56 1.06
CA SER A 50 -4.77 -4.94 1.47
C SER A 50 -5.98 -5.60 2.14
N ALA A 51 -5.79 -6.75 2.77
CA ALA A 51 -6.84 -7.39 3.56
C ALA A 51 -7.42 -6.49 4.68
N TRP A 52 -6.74 -5.41 5.07
CA TRP A 52 -7.24 -4.49 6.08
C TRP A 52 -8.53 -3.76 5.65
N VAL A 53 -8.74 -3.51 4.35
CA VAL A 53 -9.98 -2.87 3.87
C VAL A 53 -11.20 -3.80 3.97
N LEU A 54 -10.98 -5.12 3.92
CA LEU A 54 -12.05 -6.12 4.08
C LEU A 54 -12.26 -6.53 5.55
N MET A 55 -11.23 -6.45 6.38
CA MET A 55 -11.25 -6.92 7.77
C MET A 55 -11.00 -5.81 8.78
N GLY A 56 -9.88 -5.09 8.69
CA GLY A 56 -9.43 -4.13 9.69
C GLY A 56 -10.29 -2.87 9.78
N MET A 57 -10.55 -2.22 8.65
CA MET A 57 -11.37 -1.01 8.62
C MET A 57 -12.85 -1.27 8.99
N PRO A 58 -13.53 -2.29 8.40
CA PRO A 58 -14.87 -2.65 8.86
C PRO A 58 -14.92 -3.00 10.34
N ALA A 59 -13.92 -3.74 10.86
CA ALA A 59 -13.82 -4.07 12.27
C ALA A 59 -13.72 -2.82 13.16
N SER A 60 -12.90 -1.85 12.78
CA SER A 60 -12.70 -0.60 13.51
C SER A 60 -13.98 0.22 13.59
N ILE A 61 -14.70 0.38 12.47
CA ILE A 61 -15.96 1.12 12.43
C ILE A 61 -17.07 0.35 13.15
N TYR A 62 -17.10 -0.97 13.04
CA TYR A 62 -18.04 -1.81 13.78
C TYR A 62 -17.87 -1.65 15.30
N ALA A 63 -16.63 -1.70 15.79
CA ALA A 63 -16.33 -1.65 17.22
C ALA A 63 -16.47 -0.25 17.84
N TYR A 64 -16.12 0.80 17.10
CA TYR A 64 -15.99 2.17 17.64
C TYR A 64 -16.95 3.20 17.01
N GLY A 65 -17.77 2.78 16.04
CA GLY A 65 -18.73 3.66 15.37
C GLY A 65 -18.12 4.54 14.26
N MET A 66 -18.97 5.43 13.71
CA MET A 66 -18.66 6.27 12.56
C MET A 66 -17.60 7.35 12.80
N GLY A 67 -17.17 7.56 14.04
CA GLY A 67 -15.98 8.38 14.32
C GLY A 67 -14.72 7.87 13.63
N LYS A 68 -14.60 6.55 13.40
CA LYS A 68 -13.49 5.96 12.63
C LYS A 68 -13.64 6.10 11.12
N ALA A 69 -14.78 6.57 10.62
CA ALA A 69 -14.99 6.82 9.20
C ALA A 69 -14.18 8.02 8.66
N TRP A 70 -13.54 8.80 9.52
CA TRP A 70 -12.55 9.79 9.08
C TRP A 70 -11.32 9.14 8.42
N ILE A 71 -11.02 7.87 8.73
CA ILE A 71 -9.93 7.12 8.05
C ILE A 71 -10.22 6.99 6.53
N PRO A 72 -11.33 6.37 6.08
CA PRO A 72 -11.63 6.29 4.65
C PRO A 72 -11.82 7.66 3.99
N VAL A 73 -12.30 8.68 4.72
CA VAL A 73 -12.37 10.05 4.20
C VAL A 73 -10.96 10.60 3.93
N GLY A 74 -10.05 10.50 4.88
CA GLY A 74 -8.66 10.95 4.72
C GLY A 74 -7.94 10.19 3.59
N LEU A 75 -8.12 8.87 3.55
CA LEU A 75 -7.55 8.02 2.49
C LEU A 75 -8.07 8.43 1.10
N PHE A 76 -9.37 8.62 0.94
CA PHE A 76 -9.94 9.02 -0.35
C PHE A 76 -9.42 10.39 -0.82
N ILE A 77 -9.34 11.36 0.10
CA ILE A 77 -8.80 12.69 -0.20
C ILE A 77 -7.33 12.58 -0.59
N GLY A 78 -6.50 11.92 0.23
CA GLY A 78 -5.06 11.77 -0.02
C GLY A 78 -4.75 11.04 -1.32
N TYR A 79 -5.46 9.93 -1.59
CA TYR A 79 -5.33 9.18 -2.85
C TYR A 79 -5.68 10.04 -4.06
N SER A 80 -6.80 10.78 -3.99
CA SER A 80 -7.25 11.65 -5.07
C SER A 80 -6.25 12.78 -5.34
N LEU A 81 -5.75 13.44 -4.29
CA LEU A 81 -4.73 14.49 -4.42
C LEU A 81 -3.42 13.94 -4.99
N SER A 82 -3.04 12.71 -4.61
CA SER A 82 -1.84 12.07 -5.14
C SER A 82 -1.96 11.80 -6.65
N TRP A 83 -3.09 11.28 -7.13
CA TRP A 83 -3.32 11.09 -8.57
C TRP A 83 -3.40 12.39 -9.36
N ILE A 84 -4.02 13.44 -8.79
CA ILE A 84 -4.24 14.70 -9.49
C ILE A 84 -2.96 15.54 -9.55
N PHE A 85 -2.20 15.61 -8.47
CA PHE A 85 -1.09 16.54 -8.34
C PHE A 85 0.29 15.87 -8.38
N ILE A 86 0.47 14.72 -7.70
CA ILE A 86 1.77 14.05 -7.60
C ILE A 86 2.05 13.24 -8.85
N ALA A 87 1.11 12.43 -9.31
CA ALA A 87 1.32 11.48 -10.39
C ALA A 87 1.84 12.12 -11.70
N PRO A 88 1.26 13.23 -12.22
CA PRO A 88 1.76 13.84 -13.45
C PRO A 88 3.19 14.35 -13.33
N ARG A 89 3.50 15.01 -12.21
CA ARG A 89 4.84 15.56 -11.98
C ARG A 89 5.87 14.48 -11.70
N LEU A 90 5.54 13.47 -10.88
CA LEU A 90 6.45 12.39 -10.55
C LEU A 90 6.82 11.57 -11.80
N ARG A 91 5.84 11.30 -12.68
CA ARG A 91 6.13 10.62 -13.95
C ARG A 91 7.13 11.41 -14.79
N SER A 92 6.85 12.68 -15.11
CA SER A 92 7.72 13.52 -15.91
C SER A 92 9.09 13.71 -15.26
N PHE A 93 9.13 14.01 -13.96
CA PHE A 93 10.36 14.26 -13.24
C PHE A 93 11.24 12.99 -13.18
N SER A 94 10.64 11.81 -12.98
CA SER A 94 11.42 10.56 -12.96
C SER A 94 12.06 10.23 -14.30
N ILE A 95 11.46 10.63 -15.43
CA ILE A 95 12.03 10.49 -16.78
C ILE A 95 13.21 11.44 -16.94
N VAL A 96 13.01 12.73 -16.67
CA VAL A 96 14.05 13.76 -16.84
C VAL A 96 15.21 13.56 -15.86
N CYS A 97 14.93 13.10 -14.64
CA CYS A 97 15.93 12.78 -13.62
C CYS A 97 16.57 11.40 -13.87
N GLY A 98 17.15 11.19 -15.05
CA GLY A 98 17.94 10.02 -15.39
C GLY A 98 17.13 8.73 -15.59
N ASP A 99 15.88 8.85 -16.04
CA ASP A 99 14.95 7.72 -16.24
C ASP A 99 14.90 6.79 -15.03
N SER A 100 14.76 7.40 -13.85
CA SER A 100 14.83 6.72 -12.55
C SER A 100 13.75 5.65 -12.42
N ILE A 101 14.13 4.45 -12.00
CA ILE A 101 13.21 3.30 -11.86
C ILE A 101 12.74 3.06 -10.43
N THR A 102 13.35 3.72 -9.45
CA THR A 102 12.98 3.67 -8.04
C THR A 102 12.83 5.07 -7.46
N ILE A 103 12.12 5.20 -6.33
CA ILE A 103 11.97 6.49 -5.64
C ILE A 103 13.31 6.97 -5.07
N PRO A 104 14.16 6.12 -4.44
CA PRO A 104 15.48 6.56 -3.99
C PRO A 104 16.39 7.04 -5.13
N GLN A 105 16.36 6.38 -6.31
CA GLN A 105 17.06 6.85 -7.50
C GLN A 105 16.56 8.22 -7.95
N TYR A 106 15.23 8.38 -8.04
CA TYR A 106 14.62 9.64 -8.40
C TYR A 106 15.10 10.77 -7.47
N LEU A 107 15.06 10.58 -6.16
CA LEU A 107 15.50 11.58 -5.20
C LEU A 107 17.00 11.90 -5.35
N THR A 108 17.85 10.90 -5.57
CA THR A 108 19.29 11.11 -5.78
C THR A 108 19.55 11.87 -7.08
N ASN A 109 18.94 11.46 -8.17
CA ASN A 109 19.11 12.05 -9.49
C ASN A 109 18.51 13.46 -9.59
N ARG A 110 17.40 13.71 -8.87
CA ARG A 110 16.74 15.02 -8.77
C ARG A 110 17.66 16.11 -8.27
N PHE A 111 18.68 15.77 -7.48
CA PHE A 111 19.65 16.72 -6.94
C PHE A 111 21.05 16.59 -7.57
N LYS A 112 21.24 15.72 -8.57
CA LYS A 112 22.55 15.37 -9.16
C LYS A 112 23.59 15.06 -8.07
N ALA A 113 23.15 14.39 -6.99
CA ALA A 113 23.98 14.14 -5.85
C ALA A 113 24.99 13.01 -6.13
N SER A 114 26.24 13.24 -5.76
CA SER A 114 27.29 12.21 -5.75
C SER A 114 27.16 11.25 -4.56
N SER A 115 26.56 11.72 -3.47
CA SER A 115 26.33 10.91 -2.26
C SER A 115 25.21 9.89 -2.46
N ARG A 116 25.44 8.66 -1.97
CA ARG A 116 24.46 7.56 -1.96
C ARG A 116 23.64 7.51 -0.67
N ALA A 117 23.78 8.49 0.21
CA ALA A 117 23.12 8.49 1.53
C ALA A 117 21.60 8.36 1.44
N LEU A 118 20.93 9.08 0.51
CA LEU A 118 19.49 8.97 0.31
C LEU A 118 19.04 7.56 -0.12
N GLN A 119 19.81 6.92 -1.00
CA GLN A 119 19.52 5.56 -1.45
C GLN A 119 19.62 4.57 -0.29
N ILE A 120 20.68 4.65 0.51
CA ILE A 120 20.91 3.75 1.65
C ILE A 120 19.85 3.95 2.73
N ILE A 121 19.61 5.20 3.16
CA ILE A 121 18.62 5.53 4.19
C ILE A 121 17.22 5.06 3.73
N SER A 122 16.84 5.37 2.50
CA SER A 122 15.56 4.96 1.94
C SER A 122 15.40 3.44 1.88
N ALA A 123 16.44 2.72 1.42
CA ALA A 123 16.41 1.27 1.35
C ALA A 123 16.26 0.62 2.73
N VAL A 124 16.93 1.15 3.76
CA VAL A 124 16.78 0.66 5.15
C VAL A 124 15.35 0.86 5.63
N ILE A 125 14.76 2.05 5.44
CA ILE A 125 13.37 2.33 5.83
C ILE A 125 12.41 1.40 5.06
N PHE A 126 12.63 1.20 3.76
CA PHE A 126 11.80 0.30 2.94
C PHE A 126 11.85 -1.14 3.46
N LEU A 127 13.04 -1.66 3.74
CA LEU A 127 13.19 -3.02 4.25
C LEU A 127 12.46 -3.21 5.58
N VAL A 128 12.63 -2.28 6.52
CA VAL A 128 12.00 -2.36 7.85
C VAL A 128 10.48 -2.21 7.74
N ALA A 129 10.00 -1.14 7.14
CA ALA A 129 8.58 -0.82 7.09
C ALA A 129 7.78 -1.84 6.26
N TYR A 130 8.30 -2.30 5.11
CA TYR A 130 7.64 -3.33 4.33
C TYR A 130 7.66 -4.71 4.97
N THR A 131 8.66 -5.01 5.80
CA THR A 131 8.65 -6.24 6.61
C THR A 131 7.48 -6.23 7.59
N VAL A 132 7.28 -5.12 8.30
CA VAL A 132 6.16 -4.96 9.25
C VAL A 132 4.82 -4.99 8.51
N TYR A 133 4.70 -4.29 7.39
CA TYR A 133 3.45 -4.26 6.61
C TYR A 133 3.12 -5.66 6.02
N SER A 134 4.09 -6.36 5.45
CA SER A 134 3.88 -7.72 4.91
C SER A 134 3.45 -8.70 5.99
N ALA A 135 3.86 -8.52 7.24
CA ALA A 135 3.39 -9.31 8.35
C ALA A 135 1.87 -9.19 8.58
N SER A 136 1.28 -8.01 8.33
CA SER A 136 -0.18 -7.82 8.41
C SER A 136 -0.94 -8.68 7.38
N SER A 137 -0.41 -8.77 6.16
CA SER A 137 -0.98 -9.58 5.08
C SER A 137 -0.93 -11.09 5.40
N ILE A 138 0.21 -11.56 5.92
CA ILE A 138 0.37 -12.96 6.37
C ILE A 138 -0.60 -13.26 7.52
N LYS A 139 -0.73 -12.35 8.49
CA LYS A 139 -1.65 -12.50 9.63
C LYS A 139 -3.12 -12.55 9.18
N ALA A 140 -3.51 -11.72 8.22
CA ALA A 140 -4.86 -11.72 7.66
C ALA A 140 -5.21 -13.05 6.97
N CYS A 141 -4.27 -13.63 6.23
CA CYS A 141 -4.43 -14.97 5.64
C CYS A 141 -4.57 -16.05 6.72
N GLY A 142 -3.79 -15.96 7.80
CA GLY A 142 -3.90 -16.85 8.96
C GLY A 142 -5.30 -16.83 9.57
N THR A 143 -5.81 -15.63 9.88
CA THR A 143 -7.17 -15.42 10.42
C THR A 143 -8.25 -15.96 9.48
N LEU A 144 -8.12 -15.71 8.16
CA LEU A 144 -9.08 -16.21 7.18
C LEU A 144 -9.16 -17.76 7.21
N PHE A 145 -8.03 -18.44 7.08
CA PHE A 145 -8.01 -19.90 7.00
C PHE A 145 -8.41 -20.55 8.32
N GLU A 146 -8.03 -19.98 9.46
CA GLU A 146 -8.49 -20.43 10.77
C GLU A 146 -10.01 -20.34 10.89
N THR A 147 -10.59 -19.17 10.55
CA THR A 147 -12.03 -18.92 10.65
C THR A 147 -12.84 -19.77 9.67
N VAL A 148 -12.34 -19.99 8.44
CA VAL A 148 -13.12 -20.65 7.38
C VAL A 148 -12.88 -22.15 7.32
N LEU A 149 -11.64 -22.61 7.52
CA LEU A 149 -11.24 -24.00 7.33
C LEU A 149 -10.94 -24.71 8.65
N GLY A 150 -10.90 -24.00 9.78
CA GLY A 150 -10.52 -24.58 11.08
C GLY A 150 -9.04 -24.99 11.15
N ILE A 151 -8.20 -24.50 10.24
CA ILE A 151 -6.76 -24.77 10.22
C ILE A 151 -6.10 -23.84 11.24
N PRO A 152 -5.22 -24.32 12.13
CA PRO A 152 -4.50 -23.47 13.07
C PRO A 152 -3.82 -22.28 12.37
N ALA A 153 -4.01 -21.06 12.90
CA ALA A 153 -3.54 -19.82 12.25
C ALA A 153 -2.07 -19.85 11.87
N GLN A 154 -1.21 -20.46 12.70
CA GLN A 154 0.21 -20.60 12.41
C GLN A 154 0.48 -21.41 11.13
N ILE A 155 -0.18 -22.56 10.95
CA ILE A 155 -0.03 -23.39 9.75
C ILE A 155 -0.53 -22.60 8.52
N ALA A 156 -1.65 -21.89 8.68
CA ALA A 156 -2.21 -21.05 7.62
C ALA A 156 -1.27 -19.90 7.23
N MET A 157 -0.60 -19.26 8.19
CA MET A 157 0.39 -18.22 7.94
C MET A 157 1.62 -18.75 7.19
N TYR A 158 2.12 -19.95 7.52
CA TYR A 158 3.21 -20.60 6.76
C TYR A 158 2.80 -20.85 5.31
N ALA A 159 1.61 -21.44 5.10
CA ALA A 159 1.09 -21.68 3.75
C ALA A 159 0.94 -20.37 2.96
N ALA A 160 0.36 -19.32 3.57
CA ALA A 160 0.21 -18.01 2.94
C ALA A 160 1.56 -17.40 2.55
N ALA A 161 2.55 -17.43 3.44
CA ALA A 161 3.89 -16.91 3.16
C ALA A 161 4.54 -17.64 1.96
N VAL A 162 4.45 -18.98 1.90
CA VAL A 162 4.96 -19.76 0.77
C VAL A 162 4.27 -19.39 -0.53
N ILE A 163 2.95 -19.21 -0.52
CA ILE A 163 2.17 -18.83 -1.71
C ILE A 163 2.55 -17.44 -2.19
N ILE A 164 2.56 -16.44 -1.29
CA ILE A 164 2.91 -15.05 -1.61
C ILE A 164 4.32 -14.98 -2.22
N VAL A 165 5.29 -15.62 -1.56
CA VAL A 165 6.67 -15.66 -2.05
C VAL A 165 6.75 -16.38 -3.40
N GLY A 166 6.07 -17.50 -3.55
CA GLY A 166 6.16 -18.34 -4.74
C GLY A 166 5.82 -17.60 -6.03
N TYR A 167 4.73 -16.84 -6.04
CA TYR A 167 4.35 -16.11 -7.26
C TYR A 167 5.06 -14.75 -7.41
N THR A 168 5.38 -14.05 -6.32
CA THR A 168 6.17 -12.81 -6.36
C THR A 168 7.56 -13.05 -6.94
N PHE A 169 8.17 -14.18 -6.57
CA PHE A 169 9.48 -14.62 -7.06
C PHE A 169 9.53 -14.78 -8.59
N LEU A 170 8.41 -15.15 -9.22
CA LEU A 170 8.34 -15.45 -10.65
C LEU A 170 8.07 -14.20 -11.51
N GLY A 171 7.24 -13.27 -11.04
CA GLY A 171 6.50 -12.42 -11.96
C GLY A 171 7.07 -11.05 -12.31
N GLY A 172 7.81 -10.37 -11.44
CA GLY A 172 8.20 -8.96 -11.64
C GLY A 172 7.01 -7.99 -11.70
N PHE A 173 7.28 -6.71 -11.99
CA PHE A 173 6.29 -5.62 -11.91
C PHE A 173 5.05 -5.81 -12.80
N ASN A 174 5.24 -6.27 -14.03
CA ASN A 174 4.13 -6.49 -14.96
C ASN A 174 3.16 -7.57 -14.46
N ALA A 175 3.68 -8.68 -13.92
CA ALA A 175 2.86 -9.73 -13.36
C ALA A 175 2.09 -9.23 -12.14
N VAL A 176 2.77 -8.53 -11.23
CA VAL A 176 2.16 -7.93 -10.04
C VAL A 176 1.02 -6.98 -10.46
N CYS A 177 1.22 -6.06 -11.40
CA CYS A 177 0.17 -5.14 -11.81
C CYS A 177 -1.04 -5.84 -12.45
N TRP A 178 -0.83 -6.93 -13.21
CA TRP A 178 -1.94 -7.69 -13.79
C TRP A 178 -2.66 -8.58 -12.77
N THR A 179 -1.95 -9.18 -11.81
CA THR A 179 -2.60 -9.87 -10.69
C THR A 179 -3.40 -8.90 -9.85
N ASP A 180 -2.85 -7.73 -9.52
CA ASP A 180 -3.55 -6.66 -8.80
C ASP A 180 -4.84 -6.22 -9.49
N PHE A 181 -4.83 -6.14 -10.83
CA PHE A 181 -6.03 -5.79 -11.61
C PHE A 181 -7.18 -6.76 -11.32
N PHE A 182 -6.95 -8.08 -11.41
CA PHE A 182 -7.99 -9.08 -11.14
C PHE A 182 -8.33 -9.15 -9.64
N GLN A 183 -7.34 -9.00 -8.78
CA GLN A 183 -7.52 -8.96 -7.34
C GLN A 183 -8.36 -7.77 -6.90
N GLY A 184 -8.10 -6.59 -7.47
CA GLY A 184 -8.89 -5.38 -7.23
C GLY A 184 -10.35 -5.51 -7.68
N LEU A 185 -10.61 -6.17 -8.80
CA LEU A 185 -11.97 -6.47 -9.24
C LEU A 185 -12.69 -7.43 -8.29
N LEU A 186 -11.99 -8.47 -7.81
CA LEU A 186 -12.54 -9.43 -6.86
C LEU A 186 -12.84 -8.77 -5.51
N MET A 187 -11.94 -7.93 -5.01
CA MET A 187 -12.13 -7.17 -3.76
C MET A 187 -13.36 -6.26 -3.84
N LEU A 188 -13.47 -5.45 -4.90
CA LEU A 188 -14.60 -4.55 -5.10
C LEU A 188 -15.92 -5.33 -5.25
N GLY A 189 -15.93 -6.39 -6.06
CA GLY A 189 -17.10 -7.24 -6.23
C GLY A 189 -17.56 -7.90 -4.94
N SER A 190 -16.62 -8.32 -4.11
CA SER A 190 -16.92 -8.97 -2.82
C SER A 190 -17.45 -7.99 -1.77
N LEU A 191 -16.80 -6.81 -1.66
CA LEU A 191 -17.27 -5.74 -0.77
C LEU A 191 -18.61 -5.15 -1.19
N PHE A 192 -18.91 -5.14 -2.50
CA PHE A 192 -20.23 -4.78 -3.01
C PHE A 192 -21.28 -5.85 -2.70
N ALA A 193 -21.01 -7.11 -3.04
CA ALA A 193 -21.98 -8.19 -2.97
C ALA A 193 -22.41 -8.49 -1.52
N ALA A 194 -21.47 -8.56 -0.59
CA ALA A 194 -21.77 -8.97 0.78
C ALA A 194 -22.81 -8.06 1.47
N PRO A 195 -22.61 -6.74 1.61
CA PRO A 195 -23.59 -5.88 2.29
C PRO A 195 -24.87 -5.70 1.47
N ILE A 196 -24.82 -5.63 0.14
CA ILE A 196 -26.03 -5.43 -0.68
C ILE A 196 -26.94 -6.65 -0.60
N VAL A 197 -26.40 -7.86 -0.72
CA VAL A 197 -27.22 -9.08 -0.60
C VAL A 197 -27.80 -9.22 0.81
N ALA A 198 -27.04 -8.89 1.87
CA ALA A 198 -27.55 -8.87 3.23
C ALA A 198 -28.73 -7.89 3.39
N LEU A 199 -28.61 -6.67 2.86
CA LEU A 199 -29.70 -5.67 2.87
C LEU A 199 -30.94 -6.18 2.13
N CYS A 200 -30.78 -6.79 0.96
CA CYS A 200 -31.89 -7.38 0.22
C CYS A 200 -32.59 -8.52 0.98
N MET A 201 -31.81 -9.35 1.70
CA MET A 201 -32.37 -10.41 2.55
C MET A 201 -33.14 -9.85 3.73
N MET A 202 -32.64 -8.84 4.41
CA MET A 202 -33.34 -8.17 5.52
C MET A 202 -34.65 -7.51 5.04
N GLN A 203 -34.62 -6.85 3.89
CA GLN A 203 -35.81 -6.25 3.29
C GLN A 203 -36.91 -7.32 2.99
N LYS A 204 -36.51 -8.47 2.45
CA LYS A 204 -37.44 -9.57 2.15
C LYS A 204 -38.02 -10.22 3.40
N SER A 205 -37.22 -10.37 4.45
CA SER A 205 -37.69 -10.96 5.72
C SER A 205 -38.50 -9.99 6.58
N GLY A 206 -38.39 -8.68 6.32
CA GLY A 206 -38.99 -7.62 7.16
C GLY A 206 -38.37 -7.51 8.56
N THR A 207 -37.22 -8.17 8.81
CA THR A 207 -36.60 -8.23 10.13
C THR A 207 -35.11 -7.93 10.07
N THR A 208 -34.58 -7.35 11.16
CA THR A 208 -33.16 -7.20 11.41
C THR A 208 -32.78 -8.05 12.62
N ALA A 209 -31.55 -8.56 12.65
CA ALA A 209 -31.05 -9.35 13.77
C ALA A 209 -30.56 -8.47 14.94
N GLY A 210 -30.21 -7.23 14.65
CA GLY A 210 -29.71 -6.29 15.66
C GLY A 210 -30.04 -4.84 15.34
N THR A 211 -29.57 -3.94 16.19
CA THR A 211 -29.72 -2.50 16.08
C THR A 211 -28.36 -1.83 16.11
N LEU A 212 -28.27 -0.59 15.62
CA LEU A 212 -27.06 0.18 15.74
C LEU A 212 -26.88 0.70 17.18
N PRO A 213 -25.68 0.63 17.75
CA PRO A 213 -25.41 1.18 19.08
C PRO A 213 -25.78 2.66 19.18
N ALA A 214 -26.13 3.12 20.39
CA ALA A 214 -26.41 4.52 20.63
C ALA A 214 -25.20 5.39 20.25
N GLY A 215 -25.43 6.46 19.51
CA GLY A 215 -24.35 7.34 19.04
C GLY A 215 -23.48 6.78 17.92
N TYR A 216 -23.81 5.63 17.34
CA TYR A 216 -23.02 5.00 16.27
C TYR A 216 -22.72 5.95 15.10
N TRP A 217 -23.67 6.81 14.73
CA TRP A 217 -23.53 7.79 13.63
C TRP A 217 -22.75 9.04 13.98
N ASN A 218 -22.31 9.18 15.26
CA ASN A 218 -21.56 10.36 15.66
C ASN A 218 -20.16 10.34 15.04
N MET A 219 -19.93 11.20 14.07
CA MET A 219 -18.61 11.41 13.48
C MET A 219 -17.74 12.41 14.25
N MET A 220 -18.35 13.26 15.10
CA MET A 220 -17.65 14.28 15.89
C MET A 220 -17.31 13.72 17.27
N THR A 221 -16.49 12.66 17.32
CA THR A 221 -16.10 11.98 18.56
C THR A 221 -15.04 12.77 19.31
N SER A 222 -13.91 13.05 18.67
CA SER A 222 -12.81 13.84 19.20
C SER A 222 -12.03 14.51 18.08
N TRP A 223 -11.35 15.61 18.38
CA TRP A 223 -10.46 16.24 17.40
C TRP A 223 -9.28 15.34 17.03
N GLN A 224 -8.84 14.48 17.97
CA GLN A 224 -7.79 13.50 17.73
C GLN A 224 -8.22 12.46 16.69
N ASP A 225 -9.43 11.93 16.77
CA ASP A 225 -9.96 10.97 15.79
C ASP A 225 -10.07 11.59 14.39
N ILE A 226 -10.55 12.85 14.33
CA ILE A 226 -10.68 13.58 13.06
C ILE A 226 -9.30 13.83 12.44
N LEU A 227 -8.37 14.37 13.23
CA LEU A 227 -7.02 14.68 12.77
C LEU A 227 -6.26 13.40 12.36
N SER A 228 -6.35 12.35 13.17
CA SER A 228 -5.73 11.06 12.89
C SER A 228 -6.32 10.41 11.64
N GLY A 229 -7.65 10.39 11.52
CA GLY A 229 -8.32 9.84 10.35
C GLY A 229 -7.94 10.57 9.05
N LEU A 230 -7.95 11.90 9.04
CA LEU A 230 -7.49 12.69 7.91
C LEU A 230 -6.00 12.52 7.65
N GLY A 231 -5.20 12.33 8.71
CA GLY A 231 -3.76 12.08 8.65
C GLY A 231 -3.39 10.86 7.82
N TRP A 232 -4.24 9.84 7.75
CA TRP A 232 -4.01 8.68 6.86
C TRP A 232 -3.79 9.08 5.40
N GLY A 233 -4.43 10.15 4.94
CA GLY A 233 -4.26 10.68 3.60
C GLY A 233 -2.86 11.18 3.27
N LEU A 234 -2.07 11.60 4.27
CA LEU A 234 -0.69 12.06 4.11
C LEU A 234 0.24 10.95 3.59
N GLY A 235 -0.07 9.69 3.91
CA GLY A 235 0.70 8.54 3.47
C GLY A 235 0.81 8.39 1.97
N TYR A 236 -0.22 8.78 1.20
CA TYR A 236 -0.22 8.62 -0.26
C TYR A 236 0.86 9.40 -1.00
N ALA A 237 1.36 10.48 -0.43
CA ALA A 237 2.48 11.20 -1.00
C ALA A 237 3.81 10.47 -0.84
N GLY A 238 3.91 9.58 0.17
CA GLY A 238 5.15 8.93 0.57
C GLY A 238 5.22 7.42 0.34
N MET A 239 4.15 6.76 -0.12
CA MET A 239 4.05 5.30 -0.21
C MET A 239 4.69 4.76 -1.51
N PRO A 240 5.92 4.18 -1.45
CA PRO A 240 6.68 3.92 -2.67
C PRO A 240 6.03 2.92 -3.62
N HIS A 241 5.41 1.84 -3.10
CA HIS A 241 4.77 0.83 -3.93
C HIS A 241 3.52 1.36 -4.66
N ILE A 242 2.90 2.44 -4.18
CA ILE A 242 1.78 3.10 -4.87
C ILE A 242 2.32 4.08 -5.92
N ILE A 243 3.20 5.00 -5.52
CA ILE A 243 3.65 6.08 -6.41
C ILE A 243 4.54 5.59 -7.57
N ILE A 244 5.16 4.41 -7.44
CA ILE A 244 5.90 3.79 -8.55
C ILE A 244 4.98 3.45 -9.74
N ARG A 245 3.68 3.17 -9.49
CA ARG A 245 2.70 2.95 -10.56
C ARG A 245 2.48 4.20 -11.40
N PHE A 246 2.58 5.38 -10.81
CA PHE A 246 2.53 6.65 -11.56
C PHE A 246 3.68 6.76 -12.56
N MET A 247 4.88 6.33 -12.13
CA MET A 247 6.07 6.33 -12.98
C MET A 247 5.99 5.32 -14.13
N SER A 248 5.23 4.22 -13.95
CA SER A 248 5.14 3.10 -14.91
C SER A 248 4.17 3.34 -16.06
N VAL A 249 3.28 4.35 -15.98
CA VAL A 249 2.27 4.62 -17.01
C VAL A 249 2.92 5.12 -18.30
N LYS A 250 2.46 4.59 -19.43
CA LYS A 250 3.09 4.81 -20.74
C LYS A 250 3.00 6.23 -21.30
N SER A 251 1.97 7.00 -20.93
CA SER A 251 1.78 8.38 -21.43
C SER A 251 0.92 9.22 -20.49
N ASP A 252 0.98 10.54 -20.60
CA ASP A 252 0.17 11.46 -19.81
C ASP A 252 -1.33 11.30 -20.08
N LYS A 253 -1.71 10.92 -21.31
CA LYS A 253 -3.10 10.62 -21.67
C LYS A 253 -3.62 9.39 -20.89
N GLU A 254 -2.82 8.34 -20.82
CA GLU A 254 -3.17 7.13 -20.06
C GLU A 254 -3.12 7.40 -18.55
N LEU A 255 -2.22 8.26 -18.08
CA LEU A 255 -2.17 8.66 -16.66
C LEU A 255 -3.45 9.36 -16.20
N LYS A 256 -4.00 10.27 -17.01
CA LYS A 256 -5.29 10.94 -16.72
C LYS A 256 -6.46 9.94 -16.66
N LYS A 257 -6.44 8.91 -17.50
CA LYS A 257 -7.45 7.83 -17.45
C LYS A 257 -7.25 6.94 -16.22
N ALA A 258 -5.99 6.56 -15.92
CA ALA A 258 -5.64 5.78 -14.74
C ALA A 258 -6.09 6.46 -13.44
N ALA A 259 -5.91 7.78 -13.34
CA ALA A 259 -6.40 8.58 -12.22
C ALA A 259 -7.91 8.45 -12.03
N LYS A 260 -8.69 8.57 -13.11
CA LYS A 260 -10.17 8.41 -13.04
C LYS A 260 -10.57 7.01 -12.58
N VAL A 261 -9.93 5.98 -13.12
CA VAL A 261 -10.18 4.59 -12.76
C VAL A 261 -9.81 4.33 -11.30
N GLY A 262 -8.61 4.72 -10.88
CA GLY A 262 -8.12 4.52 -9.53
C GLY A 262 -8.95 5.26 -8.49
N ILE A 263 -9.24 6.55 -8.70
CA ILE A 263 -10.05 7.37 -7.79
C ILE A 263 -11.47 6.81 -7.69
N GLY A 264 -12.09 6.45 -8.81
CA GLY A 264 -13.43 5.85 -8.81
C GLY A 264 -13.47 4.52 -8.08
N TRP A 265 -12.50 3.65 -8.32
CA TRP A 265 -12.38 2.36 -7.64
C TRP A 265 -12.19 2.55 -6.13
N THR A 266 -11.30 3.45 -5.73
CA THR A 266 -11.04 3.74 -4.31
C THR A 266 -12.27 4.30 -3.60
N PHE A 267 -13.05 5.16 -4.26
CA PHE A 267 -14.31 5.65 -3.70
C PHE A 267 -15.26 4.49 -3.35
N PHE A 268 -15.51 3.61 -4.32
CA PHE A 268 -16.47 2.52 -4.12
C PHE A 268 -15.97 1.48 -3.11
N ILE A 269 -14.70 1.11 -3.12
CA ILE A 269 -14.19 0.10 -2.20
C ILE A 269 -14.24 0.59 -0.74
N LEU A 270 -13.89 1.84 -0.48
CA LEU A 270 -13.97 2.44 0.84
C LEU A 270 -15.43 2.61 1.30
N MET A 271 -16.31 3.05 0.40
CA MET A 271 -17.75 3.18 0.69
C MET A 271 -18.37 1.83 1.07
N PHE A 272 -18.10 0.77 0.30
CA PHE A 272 -18.65 -0.55 0.60
C PHE A 272 -18.02 -1.17 1.85
N ALA A 273 -16.76 -0.91 2.15
CA ALA A 273 -16.14 -1.36 3.40
C ALA A 273 -16.78 -0.69 4.64
N VAL A 274 -17.12 0.59 4.57
CA VAL A 274 -17.93 1.26 5.61
C VAL A 274 -19.31 0.64 5.71
N LEU A 275 -19.96 0.36 4.58
CA LEU A 275 -21.28 -0.27 4.55
C LEU A 275 -21.29 -1.66 5.19
N VAL A 276 -20.23 -2.45 5.03
CA VAL A 276 -20.06 -3.75 5.72
C VAL A 276 -20.20 -3.59 7.23
N SER A 277 -19.61 -2.55 7.82
CA SER A 277 -19.66 -2.31 9.27
C SER A 277 -21.09 -2.04 9.76
N VAL A 278 -21.83 -1.19 9.04
CA VAL A 278 -23.23 -0.87 9.34
C VAL A 278 -24.11 -2.11 9.21
N VAL A 279 -23.96 -2.82 8.10
CA VAL A 279 -24.75 -4.02 7.80
C VAL A 279 -24.45 -5.14 8.78
N ALA A 280 -23.22 -5.25 9.28
CA ALA A 280 -22.87 -6.26 10.26
C ALA A 280 -23.74 -6.17 11.54
N HIS A 281 -23.93 -4.97 12.10
CA HIS A 281 -24.83 -4.79 13.26
C HIS A 281 -26.27 -5.21 12.94
N LEU A 282 -26.78 -4.76 11.80
CA LEU A 282 -28.18 -5.00 11.43
C LEU A 282 -28.46 -6.45 11.04
N PHE A 283 -27.52 -7.10 10.34
CA PHE A 283 -27.70 -8.42 9.78
C PHE A 283 -27.26 -9.56 10.69
N LEU A 284 -26.13 -9.40 11.41
CA LEU A 284 -25.58 -10.42 12.29
C LEU A 284 -26.07 -10.28 13.73
N GLY A 285 -26.40 -9.05 14.17
CA GLY A 285 -26.67 -8.69 15.56
C GLY A 285 -25.37 -8.37 16.33
N ASP A 286 -25.54 -8.10 17.61
CA ASP A 286 -24.46 -7.70 18.52
C ASP A 286 -23.58 -8.90 18.95
N GLY A 287 -22.39 -8.59 19.48
CA GLY A 287 -21.48 -9.60 20.06
C GLY A 287 -20.65 -10.38 19.05
N GLN A 288 -20.58 -9.93 17.78
CA GLN A 288 -19.71 -10.56 16.79
C GLN A 288 -18.25 -10.18 17.02
N GLU A 289 -17.34 -11.12 16.71
CA GLU A 289 -15.91 -10.83 16.64
C GLU A 289 -15.64 -9.82 15.50
N SER A 290 -15.24 -8.60 15.85
CA SER A 290 -15.15 -7.49 14.90
C SER A 290 -14.22 -7.77 13.71
N SER A 291 -13.11 -8.49 13.96
CA SER A 291 -12.13 -8.82 12.92
C SER A 291 -12.66 -9.79 11.85
N THR A 292 -13.78 -10.47 12.10
CA THR A 292 -14.33 -11.51 11.21
C THR A 292 -15.72 -11.18 10.66
N ILE A 293 -16.25 -9.98 10.88
CA ILE A 293 -17.63 -9.60 10.48
C ILE A 293 -17.89 -9.78 8.98
N PHE A 294 -16.93 -9.43 8.12
CA PHE A 294 -17.05 -9.66 6.67
C PHE A 294 -17.19 -11.15 6.34
N ILE A 295 -16.36 -11.99 6.94
CA ILE A 295 -16.43 -13.46 6.78
C ILE A 295 -17.79 -13.97 7.28
N ALA A 296 -18.26 -13.50 8.42
CA ALA A 296 -19.53 -13.90 9.01
C ALA A 296 -20.74 -13.53 8.13
N ILE A 297 -20.76 -12.31 7.55
CA ILE A 297 -21.79 -11.88 6.60
C ILE A 297 -21.80 -12.82 5.39
N VAL A 298 -20.64 -13.03 4.74
CA VAL A 298 -20.55 -13.88 3.54
C VAL A 298 -21.00 -15.32 3.84
N ARG A 299 -20.56 -15.89 4.96
CA ARG A 299 -20.96 -17.26 5.35
C ARG A 299 -22.44 -17.38 5.68
N ARG A 300 -23.06 -16.37 6.26
CA ARG A 300 -24.49 -16.36 6.58
C ARG A 300 -25.38 -16.24 5.35
N ILE A 301 -24.92 -15.49 4.34
CA ILE A 301 -25.67 -15.28 3.08
C ILE A 301 -25.59 -16.51 2.17
N PHE A 302 -24.39 -17.01 1.95
CA PHE A 302 -24.10 -18.03 0.94
C PHE A 302 -23.91 -19.40 1.58
N THR A 303 -25.04 -20.03 1.97
CA THR A 303 -25.09 -21.36 2.60
C THR A 303 -25.44 -22.45 1.60
N GLY A 304 -24.99 -23.68 1.86
CA GLY A 304 -25.24 -24.84 1.00
C GLY A 304 -24.20 -25.06 -0.11
N PRO A 305 -24.25 -26.19 -0.82
CA PRO A 305 -23.15 -26.65 -1.69
C PRO A 305 -22.81 -25.70 -2.83
N TRP A 306 -23.80 -25.20 -3.56
CA TRP A 306 -23.60 -24.31 -4.70
C TRP A 306 -23.30 -22.88 -4.27
N LEU A 307 -24.01 -22.36 -3.28
CA LEU A 307 -23.75 -21.03 -2.72
C LEU A 307 -22.44 -20.99 -1.94
N GLY A 308 -21.99 -22.11 -1.38
CA GLY A 308 -20.66 -22.26 -0.79
C GLY A 308 -19.51 -22.00 -1.78
N LEU A 309 -19.70 -22.27 -3.07
CA LEU A 309 -18.72 -21.90 -4.10
C LEU A 309 -18.62 -20.37 -4.25
N ILE A 310 -19.75 -19.68 -4.23
CA ILE A 310 -19.80 -18.21 -4.27
C ILE A 310 -19.16 -17.63 -2.98
N SER A 311 -19.53 -18.18 -1.81
CA SER A 311 -18.90 -17.83 -0.54
C SER A 311 -17.38 -17.93 -0.60
N GLY A 312 -16.86 -19.08 -1.09
CA GLY A 312 -15.42 -19.29 -1.25
C GLY A 312 -14.77 -18.31 -2.22
N LEU A 313 -15.44 -17.92 -3.31
CA LEU A 313 -14.94 -16.90 -4.23
C LEU A 313 -14.89 -15.52 -3.57
N LEU A 314 -15.96 -15.10 -2.90
CA LEU A 314 -16.00 -13.80 -2.20
C LEU A 314 -14.98 -13.71 -1.06
N LEU A 315 -14.79 -14.79 -0.31
CA LEU A 315 -13.78 -14.86 0.74
C LEU A 315 -12.35 -14.90 0.19
N SER A 316 -12.16 -15.35 -1.07
CA SER A 316 -10.86 -15.22 -1.74
C SER A 316 -10.44 -13.75 -1.96
N ALA A 317 -11.36 -12.78 -1.82
CA ALA A 317 -11.02 -11.36 -1.84
C ALA A 317 -10.09 -10.96 -0.68
N ILE A 318 -10.15 -11.63 0.47
CA ILE A 318 -9.22 -11.39 1.59
C ILE A 318 -7.81 -11.83 1.20
N LEU A 319 -7.68 -13.01 0.57
CA LEU A 319 -6.40 -13.45 0.00
C LEU A 319 -5.92 -12.50 -1.09
N ALA A 320 -6.84 -12.07 -1.96
CA ALA A 320 -6.54 -11.11 -3.03
C ALA A 320 -5.93 -9.83 -2.48
N GLY A 321 -6.57 -9.22 -1.48
CA GLY A 321 -6.05 -8.01 -0.83
C GLY A 321 -4.72 -8.23 -0.12
N ALA A 322 -4.57 -9.35 0.62
CA ALA A 322 -3.31 -9.69 1.28
C ALA A 322 -2.16 -9.89 0.27
N MET A 323 -2.43 -10.60 -0.82
CA MET A 323 -1.43 -10.96 -1.82
C MET A 323 -1.02 -9.77 -2.68
N SER A 324 -1.97 -8.96 -3.20
CA SER A 324 -1.70 -7.78 -4.04
C SER A 324 -0.83 -6.73 -3.33
N THR A 325 -1.02 -6.59 -2.04
CA THR A 325 -0.23 -5.66 -1.25
C THR A 325 1.13 -6.24 -0.90
N ALA A 326 1.19 -7.48 -0.44
CA ALA A 326 2.46 -8.10 -0.04
C ALA A 326 3.45 -8.23 -1.21
N ASP A 327 3.01 -8.66 -2.41
CA ASP A 327 3.90 -8.80 -3.56
C ASP A 327 4.43 -7.45 -4.05
N SER A 328 3.58 -6.43 -4.05
CA SER A 328 3.95 -5.06 -4.41
C SER A 328 4.99 -4.48 -3.44
N GLN A 329 4.84 -4.73 -2.16
CA GLN A 329 5.76 -4.30 -1.10
C GLN A 329 7.08 -5.06 -1.16
N LEU A 330 7.02 -6.39 -1.33
CA LEU A 330 8.20 -7.23 -1.48
C LEU A 330 9.01 -6.84 -2.72
N LEU A 331 8.33 -6.54 -3.84
CA LEU A 331 8.98 -6.09 -5.06
C LEU A 331 9.60 -4.69 -4.89
N ALA A 332 8.90 -3.74 -4.26
CA ALA A 332 9.42 -2.40 -4.01
C ALA A 332 10.65 -2.42 -3.07
N ALA A 333 10.59 -3.20 -1.98
CA ALA A 333 11.72 -3.36 -1.08
C ALA A 333 12.92 -4.04 -1.74
N SER A 334 12.67 -5.08 -2.55
CA SER A 334 13.72 -5.79 -3.26
C SER A 334 14.38 -4.93 -4.34
N SER A 335 13.59 -4.11 -5.06
CA SER A 335 14.13 -3.16 -6.05
C SER A 335 14.98 -2.09 -5.39
N ALA A 336 14.52 -1.52 -4.26
CA ALA A 336 15.29 -0.54 -3.51
C ALA A 336 16.61 -1.12 -3.01
N PHE A 337 16.64 -2.33 -2.49
CA PHE A 337 17.90 -2.94 -2.08
C PHE A 337 18.80 -3.26 -3.29
N ALA A 338 18.27 -3.92 -4.30
CA ALA A 338 19.06 -4.35 -5.46
C ALA A 338 19.60 -3.15 -6.25
N SER A 339 18.73 -2.21 -6.64
CA SER A 339 19.08 -1.10 -7.53
C SER A 339 19.73 0.07 -6.79
N ASP A 340 19.39 0.29 -5.52
CA ASP A 340 19.83 1.47 -4.78
C ASP A 340 20.97 1.21 -3.81
N VAL A 341 21.17 -0.04 -3.36
CA VAL A 341 22.27 -0.41 -2.46
C VAL A 341 23.23 -1.38 -3.11
N TYR A 342 22.76 -2.54 -3.56
CA TYR A 342 23.65 -3.59 -4.07
C TYR A 342 24.43 -3.14 -5.29
N LYS A 343 23.74 -2.66 -6.34
CA LYS A 343 24.37 -2.21 -7.58
C LYS A 343 25.36 -1.07 -7.39
N PRO A 344 24.97 0.08 -6.81
CA PRO A 344 25.86 1.25 -6.72
C PRO A 344 26.89 1.18 -5.58
N VAL A 345 26.58 0.55 -4.44
CA VAL A 345 27.42 0.55 -3.25
C VAL A 345 28.29 -0.70 -3.17
N ILE A 346 27.66 -1.89 -3.27
CA ILE A 346 28.37 -3.18 -3.10
C ILE A 346 29.15 -3.53 -4.37
N ARG A 347 28.48 -3.46 -5.53
CA ARG A 347 29.10 -3.84 -6.84
C ARG A 347 29.70 -2.67 -7.60
N LYS A 348 29.62 -1.45 -7.10
CA LYS A 348 30.17 -0.24 -7.73
C LYS A 348 29.78 -0.09 -9.22
N GLY A 349 28.57 -0.48 -9.56
CA GLY A 349 28.02 -0.44 -10.92
C GLY A 349 28.40 -1.62 -11.82
N GLN A 350 29.12 -2.62 -11.35
CA GLN A 350 29.60 -3.78 -12.13
C GLN A 350 28.71 -5.03 -12.01
N SER A 351 27.41 -4.86 -11.76
CA SER A 351 26.47 -5.99 -11.67
C SER A 351 25.80 -6.26 -13.02
N THR A 352 25.53 -7.55 -13.29
CA THR A 352 24.73 -7.96 -14.45
C THR A 352 23.23 -7.95 -14.11
N ASP A 353 22.36 -7.83 -15.13
CA ASP A 353 20.90 -7.89 -14.93
C ASP A 353 20.48 -9.19 -14.26
N LYS A 354 21.08 -10.32 -14.65
CA LYS A 354 20.81 -11.62 -14.02
C LYS A 354 21.17 -11.64 -12.54
N GLU A 355 22.28 -11.03 -12.16
CA GLU A 355 22.71 -10.89 -10.77
C GLU A 355 21.70 -10.02 -9.99
N MET A 356 21.26 -8.91 -10.56
CA MET A 356 20.27 -8.01 -9.95
C MET A 356 18.94 -8.70 -9.68
N LEU A 357 18.46 -9.52 -10.62
CA LEU A 357 17.23 -10.31 -10.45
C LEU A 357 17.36 -11.33 -9.31
N TRP A 358 18.52 -12.02 -9.20
CA TRP A 358 18.73 -12.98 -8.12
C TRP A 358 18.85 -12.32 -6.76
N VAL A 359 19.53 -11.17 -6.66
CA VAL A 359 19.61 -10.38 -5.43
C VAL A 359 18.21 -9.95 -5.00
N GLY A 360 17.39 -9.42 -5.92
CA GLY A 360 16.00 -9.07 -5.63
C GLY A 360 15.21 -10.26 -5.06
N ARG A 361 15.32 -11.43 -5.66
CA ARG A 361 14.66 -12.66 -5.22
C ARG A 361 15.07 -13.11 -3.82
N ILE A 362 16.36 -13.04 -3.50
CA ILE A 362 16.88 -13.37 -2.17
C ILE A 362 16.33 -12.38 -1.13
N VAL A 363 16.27 -11.10 -1.44
CA VAL A 363 15.71 -10.06 -0.55
C VAL A 363 14.23 -10.34 -0.28
N VAL A 364 13.44 -10.72 -1.30
CA VAL A 364 12.04 -11.13 -1.11
C VAL A 364 11.92 -12.27 -0.10
N LEU A 365 12.76 -13.31 -0.21
CA LEU A 365 12.78 -14.43 0.73
C LEU A 365 13.11 -13.99 2.16
N VAL A 366 14.11 -13.14 2.32
CA VAL A 366 14.54 -12.63 3.64
C VAL A 366 13.44 -11.81 4.30
N ILE A 367 12.82 -10.87 3.55
CA ILE A 367 11.73 -10.04 4.07
C ILE A 367 10.53 -10.90 4.44
N ALA A 368 10.15 -11.85 3.59
CA ALA A 368 9.01 -12.72 3.85
C ALA A 368 9.22 -13.61 5.08
N ALA A 369 10.44 -14.14 5.29
CA ALA A 369 10.78 -14.88 6.48
C ALA A 369 10.69 -14.02 7.75
N ALA A 370 11.23 -12.80 7.71
CA ALA A 370 11.14 -11.86 8.83
C ALA A 370 9.69 -11.44 9.11
N ALA A 371 8.90 -11.16 8.07
CA ALA A 371 7.48 -10.84 8.18
C ALA A 371 6.67 -11.99 8.79
N LEU A 372 6.98 -13.24 8.44
CA LEU A 372 6.35 -14.44 9.02
C LEU A 372 6.66 -14.55 10.51
N LEU A 373 7.90 -14.29 10.93
CA LEU A 373 8.26 -14.27 12.35
C LEU A 373 7.48 -13.21 13.14
N ILE A 374 7.33 -12.01 12.58
CA ILE A 374 6.51 -10.94 13.18
C ILE A 374 5.04 -11.38 13.23
N ALA A 375 4.47 -11.89 12.14
CA ALA A 375 3.08 -12.32 12.06
C ALA A 375 2.75 -13.43 13.05
N SER A 376 3.68 -14.36 13.27
CA SER A 376 3.53 -15.51 14.17
C SER A 376 3.65 -15.14 15.66
N ASN A 377 4.12 -13.93 15.99
CA ASN A 377 4.21 -13.45 17.36
C ASN A 377 2.84 -12.91 17.82
N PRO A 378 2.20 -13.50 18.84
CA PRO A 378 0.92 -13.01 19.36
C PRO A 378 0.96 -11.55 19.82
N GLY A 379 2.11 -11.07 20.30
CA GLY A 379 2.33 -9.69 20.75
C GLY A 379 2.53 -8.68 19.62
N SER A 380 2.53 -9.07 18.35
CA SER A 380 2.79 -8.16 17.22
C SER A 380 1.66 -7.15 16.93
N GLY A 381 0.55 -7.22 17.63
CA GLY A 381 -0.60 -6.35 17.44
C GLY A 381 -1.64 -6.88 16.44
N THR A 382 -2.61 -6.04 16.09
CA THR A 382 -3.68 -6.35 15.13
C THR A 382 -3.22 -6.15 13.70
N ILE A 383 -3.99 -6.65 12.72
CA ILE A 383 -3.78 -6.37 11.29
C ILE A 383 -3.72 -4.84 11.06
N MET A 384 -4.67 -4.12 11.67
CA MET A 384 -4.76 -2.66 11.51
C MET A 384 -3.55 -1.94 12.08
N SER A 385 -3.07 -2.30 13.28
CA SER A 385 -1.92 -1.63 13.91
C SER A 385 -0.60 -1.88 13.17
N LEU A 386 -0.41 -3.07 12.57
CA LEU A 386 0.77 -3.34 11.73
C LEU A 386 0.78 -2.48 10.46
N VAL A 387 -0.40 -2.29 9.85
CA VAL A 387 -0.56 -1.40 8.70
C VAL A 387 -0.32 0.05 9.09
N GLU A 388 -0.95 0.51 10.17
CA GLU A 388 -0.84 1.87 10.70
C GLU A 388 0.62 2.27 10.93
N ASN A 389 1.37 1.45 11.66
CA ASN A 389 2.79 1.73 11.95
C ASN A 389 3.65 1.82 10.69
N ALA A 390 3.46 0.91 9.72
CA ALA A 390 4.22 0.94 8.47
C ALA A 390 3.80 2.11 7.56
N TRP A 391 2.50 2.43 7.54
CA TRP A 391 1.95 3.55 6.79
C TRP A 391 2.46 4.89 7.35
N GLY A 392 2.51 5.01 8.68
CA GLY A 392 3.02 6.18 9.40
C GLY A 392 4.45 6.52 9.00
N ILE A 393 5.37 5.56 9.13
CA ILE A 393 6.78 5.78 8.84
C ILE A 393 7.02 6.16 7.37
N PHE A 394 6.30 5.58 6.41
CA PHE A 394 6.42 5.96 5.00
C PHE A 394 5.87 7.36 4.73
N GLY A 395 4.69 7.66 5.23
CA GLY A 395 4.04 8.96 5.05
C GLY A 395 4.84 10.09 5.68
N ALA A 396 5.34 9.89 6.90
CA ALA A 396 6.14 10.86 7.62
C ALA A 396 7.51 11.11 6.99
N SER A 397 8.18 10.04 6.52
CA SER A 397 9.53 10.14 5.94
C SER A 397 9.52 10.66 4.51
N PHE A 398 8.74 10.04 3.65
CA PHE A 398 8.80 10.31 2.20
C PHE A 398 7.75 11.30 1.73
N GLY A 399 6.60 11.41 2.39
CA GLY A 399 5.52 12.31 2.00
C GLY A 399 5.98 13.76 1.81
N PRO A 400 6.53 14.42 2.84
CA PRO A 400 7.03 15.80 2.73
C PRO A 400 8.09 15.95 1.65
N VAL A 401 9.01 14.97 1.57
CA VAL A 401 10.16 15.01 0.66
C VAL A 401 9.72 14.88 -0.80
N ILE A 402 8.79 13.97 -1.10
CA ILE A 402 8.23 13.82 -2.46
C ILE A 402 7.47 15.09 -2.83
N VAL A 403 6.60 15.60 -1.96
CA VAL A 403 5.86 16.84 -2.22
C VAL A 403 6.83 18.00 -2.52
N LEU A 404 7.81 18.24 -1.64
CA LEU A 404 8.77 19.33 -1.85
C LEU A 404 9.62 19.12 -3.10
N SER A 405 10.03 17.88 -3.42
CA SER A 405 10.82 17.60 -4.63
C SER A 405 10.11 17.92 -5.93
N LEU A 406 8.78 17.83 -5.93
CA LEU A 406 7.92 18.06 -7.09
C LEU A 406 7.36 19.49 -7.18
N PHE A 407 7.28 20.21 -6.05
CA PHE A 407 6.58 21.50 -6.02
C PHE A 407 7.44 22.67 -5.56
N TRP A 408 8.63 22.42 -4.96
CA TRP A 408 9.49 23.49 -4.49
C TRP A 408 10.83 23.52 -5.23
N ARG A 409 11.05 24.58 -6.01
CA ARG A 409 12.26 24.81 -6.83
C ARG A 409 13.55 24.87 -5.99
N GLY A 410 13.47 25.42 -4.77
CA GLY A 410 14.61 25.56 -3.85
C GLY A 410 14.93 24.34 -2.99
N PHE A 411 14.27 23.21 -3.22
CA PHE A 411 14.47 21.99 -2.45
C PHE A 411 15.79 21.30 -2.80
N THR A 412 16.57 20.86 -1.80
CA THR A 412 17.93 20.36 -1.97
C THR A 412 18.11 18.94 -1.45
N PHE A 413 19.26 18.32 -1.77
CA PHE A 413 19.64 16.98 -1.28
C PHE A 413 19.69 16.89 0.25
N SER A 414 20.32 17.90 0.91
CA SER A 414 20.39 17.94 2.38
C SER A 414 19.02 18.11 3.02
N GLY A 415 18.11 18.87 2.36
CA GLY A 415 16.72 18.96 2.75
C GLY A 415 15.99 17.62 2.66
N ALA A 416 16.21 16.88 1.57
CA ALA A 416 15.62 15.55 1.41
C ALA A 416 16.12 14.56 2.49
N ALA A 417 17.41 14.52 2.74
CA ALA A 417 17.99 13.66 3.77
C ALA A 417 17.49 14.01 5.17
N ALA A 418 17.51 15.31 5.53
CA ALA A 418 17.00 15.78 6.82
C ALA A 418 15.51 15.49 7.00
N GLY A 419 14.69 15.69 5.94
CA GLY A 419 13.26 15.42 5.96
C GLY A 419 12.93 13.96 6.20
N ILE A 420 13.60 13.04 5.47
CA ILE A 420 13.41 11.59 5.63
C ILE A 420 13.77 11.15 7.06
N VAL A 421 14.94 11.56 7.56
CA VAL A 421 15.42 11.15 8.88
C VAL A 421 14.55 11.72 9.99
N ALA A 422 14.22 13.02 9.93
CA ALA A 422 13.41 13.67 10.96
C ALA A 422 11.97 13.12 10.95
N GLY A 423 11.39 12.91 9.77
CA GLY A 423 10.06 12.31 9.63
C GLY A 423 10.00 10.92 10.26
N ALA A 424 10.93 10.04 9.89
CA ALA A 424 11.04 8.70 10.46
C ALA A 424 11.27 8.71 11.97
N ALA A 425 12.20 9.54 12.44
CA ALA A 425 12.57 9.60 13.86
C ALA A 425 11.39 10.08 14.73
N VAL A 426 10.69 11.15 14.30
CA VAL A 426 9.54 11.68 15.05
C VAL A 426 8.37 10.71 15.00
N ASP A 427 8.09 10.07 13.88
CA ASP A 427 7.05 9.05 13.76
C ASP A 427 7.27 7.91 14.77
N VAL A 428 8.46 7.31 14.77
CA VAL A 428 8.81 6.22 15.70
C VAL A 428 8.80 6.71 17.16
N LEU A 429 9.37 7.88 17.45
CA LEU A 429 9.36 8.43 18.80
C LEU A 429 7.94 8.72 19.29
N TRP A 430 7.07 9.23 18.42
CA TRP A 430 5.68 9.48 18.76
C TRP A 430 4.92 8.20 19.06
N LEU A 431 5.09 7.17 18.22
CA LEU A 431 4.51 5.86 18.44
C LEU A 431 4.90 5.25 19.80
N VAL A 432 6.16 5.42 20.21
CA VAL A 432 6.69 4.83 21.46
C VAL A 432 6.35 5.67 22.69
N LEU A 433 6.48 7.00 22.61
CA LEU A 433 6.42 7.88 23.78
C LEU A 433 5.09 8.62 23.93
N PHE A 434 4.38 8.89 22.83
CA PHE A 434 3.22 9.78 22.80
C PHE A 434 1.92 9.10 22.27
N LYS A 435 1.91 7.78 22.18
CA LYS A 435 0.73 7.03 21.74
C LYS A 435 -0.53 7.32 22.58
N SER A 436 -0.35 7.62 23.86
CA SER A 436 -1.44 7.98 24.79
C SER A 436 -2.17 9.28 24.42
N THR A 437 -1.60 10.12 23.55
CA THR A 437 -2.26 11.36 23.07
C THR A 437 -3.45 11.07 22.16
N GLY A 438 -3.55 9.86 21.60
CA GLY A 438 -4.57 9.49 20.61
C GLY A 438 -4.38 10.13 19.23
N VAL A 439 -3.27 10.86 18.99
CA VAL A 439 -2.92 11.41 17.68
C VAL A 439 -2.04 10.43 16.93
N TYR A 440 -2.41 10.11 15.70
CA TYR A 440 -1.68 9.22 14.81
C TYR A 440 -0.28 9.79 14.49
N GLU A 441 0.76 8.98 14.67
CA GLU A 441 2.17 9.34 14.56
C GLU A 441 2.56 9.96 13.22
N ILE A 442 1.87 9.63 12.14
CA ILE A 442 2.10 10.20 10.81
C ILE A 442 1.98 11.74 10.81
N VAL A 443 1.07 12.30 11.62
CA VAL A 443 0.79 13.75 11.62
C VAL A 443 1.99 14.54 12.15
N PRO A 444 2.48 14.30 13.39
CA PRO A 444 3.67 14.97 13.90
C PRO A 444 4.93 14.58 13.10
N GLY A 445 5.05 13.33 12.64
CA GLY A 445 6.16 12.88 11.82
C GLY A 445 6.24 13.62 10.48
N PHE A 446 5.11 13.76 9.76
CA PHE A 446 5.03 14.51 8.51
C PHE A 446 5.39 16.00 8.72
N ALA A 447 4.86 16.62 9.76
CA ALA A 447 5.16 18.02 10.10
C ALA A 447 6.66 18.21 10.42
N ALA A 448 7.25 17.33 11.21
CA ALA A 448 8.67 17.37 11.51
C ALA A 448 9.55 17.15 10.27
N GLY A 449 9.20 16.18 9.43
CA GLY A 449 9.88 15.93 8.16
C GLY A 449 9.82 17.13 7.24
N LEU A 450 8.64 17.78 7.12
CA LEU A 450 8.46 19.00 6.32
C LEU A 450 9.33 20.17 6.84
N LEU A 451 9.29 20.41 8.14
CA LEU A 451 10.07 21.49 8.76
C LEU A 451 11.56 21.28 8.61
N ALA A 452 12.06 20.07 8.92
CA ALA A 452 13.48 19.75 8.77
C ALA A 452 13.94 19.86 7.31
N ALA A 453 13.13 19.40 6.36
CA ALA A 453 13.40 19.51 4.93
C ALA A 453 13.52 20.96 4.46
N VAL A 454 12.61 21.83 4.91
CA VAL A 454 12.62 23.25 4.57
C VAL A 454 13.82 23.98 5.19
N ILE A 455 14.08 23.75 6.48
CA ILE A 455 15.20 24.39 7.19
C ILE A 455 16.54 23.97 6.56
N ALA A 456 16.78 22.67 6.40
CA ALA A 456 18.03 22.18 5.82
C ALA A 456 18.24 22.64 4.37
N SER A 457 17.18 22.77 3.57
CA SER A 457 17.29 23.31 2.21
C SER A 457 17.63 24.78 2.19
N LYS A 458 17.07 25.59 3.10
CA LYS A 458 17.40 27.02 3.21
C LYS A 458 18.84 27.23 3.71
N CYS A 459 19.34 26.34 4.56
CA CYS A 459 20.73 26.36 5.07
C CYS A 459 21.75 25.76 4.08
N SER A 460 21.32 25.18 2.95
CA SER A 460 22.21 24.62 1.93
C SER A 460 23.00 25.71 1.20
N SER A 461 24.14 25.31 0.58
CA SER A 461 24.95 26.21 -0.25
C SER A 461 24.15 26.78 -1.44
N ALA A 462 24.53 27.96 -1.94
CA ALA A 462 23.93 28.57 -3.10
C ALA A 462 24.06 27.67 -4.33
N GLU A 463 25.21 27.07 -4.56
CA GLU A 463 25.49 26.12 -5.64
C GLU A 463 24.55 24.91 -5.64
N SER A 464 24.31 24.31 -4.45
CA SER A 464 23.37 23.19 -4.30
C SER A 464 21.94 23.59 -4.66
N ARG A 465 21.51 24.79 -4.25
CA ARG A 465 20.19 25.33 -4.58
C ARG A 465 20.03 25.65 -6.07
N GLU A 466 21.06 26.23 -6.69
CA GLU A 466 21.06 26.55 -8.13
C GLU A 466 21.02 25.29 -8.99
N THR A 467 21.84 24.28 -8.64
CA THR A 467 21.84 22.97 -9.34
C THR A 467 20.46 22.29 -9.24
N ALA A 468 19.86 22.26 -8.06
CA ALA A 468 18.55 21.70 -7.84
C ALA A 468 17.44 22.48 -8.59
N ALA A 469 17.55 23.83 -8.65
CA ALA A 469 16.62 24.69 -9.33
C ALA A 469 16.71 24.52 -10.85
N ALA A 470 17.90 24.45 -11.43
CA ALA A 470 18.11 24.26 -12.86
C ALA A 470 17.48 22.93 -13.35
N LEU A 471 17.62 21.85 -12.59
CA LEU A 471 17.00 20.57 -12.95
C LEU A 471 15.48 20.60 -12.75
N PHE A 472 14.99 21.31 -11.73
CA PHE A 472 13.55 21.52 -11.54
C PHE A 472 12.91 22.22 -12.77
N ASP A 473 13.56 23.27 -13.26
CA ASP A 473 13.08 24.02 -14.41
C ASP A 473 13.06 23.13 -15.68
N GLN A 474 14.07 22.27 -15.86
CA GLN A 474 14.08 21.25 -16.94
C GLN A 474 12.92 20.27 -16.82
N CYS A 475 12.61 19.80 -15.61
CA CYS A 475 11.50 18.90 -15.37
C CYS A 475 10.13 19.56 -15.65
N ILE A 476 9.97 20.84 -15.32
CA ILE A 476 8.74 21.58 -15.60
C ILE A 476 8.57 21.86 -17.10
N ALA A 477 9.67 22.07 -17.83
CA ALA A 477 9.66 22.32 -19.27
C ALA A 477 9.41 21.05 -20.10
N TYR A 478 9.57 19.87 -19.51
CA TYR A 478 9.37 18.59 -20.20
C TYR A 478 7.91 18.39 -20.59
N LYS A 479 7.67 18.03 -21.85
CA LYS A 479 6.37 17.63 -22.39
C LYS A 479 6.51 16.25 -23.00
N ASP A 480 5.57 15.36 -22.67
CA ASP A 480 5.49 13.98 -23.17
C ASP A 480 4.86 13.91 -24.56
#